data_ac0046c1c24a09a1a0dc02cec0327a7d
#
_entry.id   ac0046c1c24a09a1a0dc02cec0327a7d
#
_cell.length_a   1.000
_cell.length_b   1.000
_cell.length_c   1.000
_cell.angle_alpha   90.00
_cell.angle_beta   90.00
_cell.angle_gamma   90.00
#
_symmetry.space_group_name_H-M   'P 1'
#
loop_
_entity.id
_entity.type
_entity.pdbx_description
1 polymer ?
#
loop_
_entity_poly.entity_id
_entity_poly.type
_entity_poly.pdbx_seq_one_letter_code
_entity_poly.pdbx_strand_id
1 'polypeptide(L)'
;GTLTKGVFEVQKIENKEHIDKKELLELVAYCESYSNHPISISIQKAYGEEIDKKRIIDSKEISGKGIISKIDNKEIACGNIKLMNELNITNIDQIDDIGTCVYVAIDKKYVGYILISDKIKDDSNEAITKLKQAGVKRTVMLTGDNKNVSEKVNKKLGLDEVYSELLPIDKVNKLEEILKSKDDDAKLAFVGDGINDAPVLARADIGIAMGGLGSDAAIEAADIVIMTDEPSKIATAIKISRKTLKIVYQNISFALIVKIGVLLLSAFGLASMWAAVFADVGVTVLAILNSFRALR
;
A
#
# COMPACT_ATOMS: atom_id res chain seq x y z
N GLY A 1 -3.17 -0.23 3.33
CA GLY A 1 -1.92 -0.95 3.55
C GLY A 1 -0.77 -0.56 2.65
N THR A 2 -0.52 -1.23 1.54
CA THR A 2 0.73 -1.09 0.75
C THR A 2 0.95 0.33 0.20
N LEU A 3 -0.03 0.91 -0.49
CA LEU A 3 0.03 2.26 -1.06
C LEU A 3 -0.66 3.31 -0.18
N THR A 4 -1.34 2.86 0.87
CA THR A 4 -2.04 3.67 1.85
C THR A 4 -1.50 3.36 3.25
N LYS A 5 -1.75 4.26 4.21
CA LYS A 5 -1.24 4.12 5.58
C LYS A 5 -1.95 3.03 6.39
N GLY A 6 -3.06 2.46 5.89
CA GLY A 6 -3.89 1.51 6.63
C GLY A 6 -4.62 2.15 7.82
N VAL A 7 -4.62 3.46 7.88
CA VAL A 7 -5.24 4.24 8.96
C VAL A 7 -6.30 5.14 8.37
N PHE A 8 -7.52 4.96 8.84
CA PHE A 8 -8.60 5.88 8.50
C PHE A 8 -8.39 7.21 9.19
N GLU A 9 -8.50 8.30 8.46
CA GLU A 9 -8.40 9.66 8.98
C GLU A 9 -9.56 10.51 8.45
N VAL A 10 -10.03 11.45 9.26
CA VAL A 10 -10.98 12.49 8.83
C VAL A 10 -10.27 13.39 7.83
N GLN A 11 -10.72 13.38 6.58
CA GLN A 11 -10.11 14.18 5.50
C GLN A 11 -10.82 15.51 5.32
N LYS A 12 -12.14 15.51 5.54
CA LYS A 12 -12.97 16.69 5.29
C LYS A 12 -14.18 16.68 6.23
N ILE A 13 -14.51 17.86 6.74
CA ILE A 13 -15.74 18.12 7.49
C ILE A 13 -16.46 19.24 6.76
N GLU A 14 -17.67 18.96 6.30
CA GLU A 14 -18.54 19.95 5.68
C GLU A 14 -19.83 20.08 6.48
N ASN A 15 -20.14 21.32 6.85
CA ASN A 15 -21.27 21.69 7.69
C ASN A 15 -22.24 22.60 6.93
N LYS A 16 -23.50 22.58 7.31
CA LYS A 16 -24.51 23.55 6.85
C LYS A 16 -24.59 24.76 7.80
N GLU A 17 -25.26 25.80 7.38
CA GLU A 17 -25.26 27.15 7.99
C GLU A 17 -25.58 27.23 9.50
N HIS A 18 -26.13 26.17 10.11
CA HIS A 18 -26.61 26.19 11.49
C HIS A 18 -25.72 25.47 12.51
N ILE A 19 -24.56 24.99 12.10
CA ILE A 19 -23.61 24.26 12.96
C ILE A 19 -22.19 24.54 12.47
N ASP A 20 -21.23 24.69 13.38
CA ASP A 20 -19.83 24.80 12.99
C ASP A 20 -19.15 23.42 12.84
N LYS A 21 -17.97 23.40 12.21
CA LYS A 21 -17.23 22.13 11.95
C LYS A 21 -16.80 21.43 13.24
N LYS A 22 -16.46 22.21 14.29
CA LYS A 22 -16.02 21.64 15.57
C LYS A 22 -17.20 21.00 16.29
N GLU A 23 -18.36 21.68 16.34
CA GLU A 23 -19.59 21.16 16.94
C GLU A 23 -20.06 19.91 16.17
N LEU A 24 -20.01 19.92 14.83
CA LEU A 24 -20.36 18.75 14.01
C LEU A 24 -19.47 17.55 14.35
N LEU A 25 -18.14 17.75 14.43
CA LEU A 25 -17.19 16.69 14.79
C LEU A 25 -17.43 16.18 16.21
N GLU A 26 -17.69 17.08 17.17
CA GLU A 26 -18.03 16.72 18.54
C GLU A 26 -19.25 15.79 18.59
N LEU A 27 -20.37 16.20 18.00
CA LEU A 27 -21.61 15.43 18.01
C LEU A 27 -21.43 14.04 17.39
N VAL A 28 -20.67 13.95 16.28
CA VAL A 28 -20.38 12.65 15.66
C VAL A 28 -19.46 11.80 16.52
N ALA A 29 -18.44 12.38 17.17
CA ALA A 29 -17.57 11.66 18.09
C ALA A 29 -18.35 11.10 19.30
N TYR A 30 -19.30 11.87 19.84
CA TYR A 30 -20.20 11.41 20.89
C TYR A 30 -21.11 10.27 20.41
N CYS A 31 -21.71 10.40 19.22
CA CYS A 31 -22.55 9.40 18.59
C CYS A 31 -21.81 8.06 18.39
N GLU A 32 -20.56 8.13 17.93
CA GLU A 32 -19.69 6.99 17.63
C GLU A 32 -18.89 6.45 18.84
N SER A 33 -19.11 7.01 20.03
CA SER A 33 -18.27 6.75 21.22
C SER A 33 -18.37 5.33 21.79
N TYR A 34 -19.40 4.59 21.44
CA TYR A 34 -19.58 3.19 21.83
C TYR A 34 -19.18 2.19 20.74
N SER A 35 -18.84 2.65 19.57
CA SER A 35 -18.45 1.80 18.44
C SER A 35 -16.94 1.60 18.41
N ASN A 36 -16.51 0.35 18.18
CA ASN A 36 -15.11 -0.02 17.96
C ASN A 36 -14.75 -0.09 16.46
N HIS A 37 -15.63 0.40 15.60
CA HIS A 37 -15.36 0.40 14.16
C HIS A 37 -14.19 1.34 13.83
N PRO A 38 -13.28 1.00 12.89
CA PRO A 38 -12.14 1.85 12.54
C PRO A 38 -12.50 3.30 12.17
N ILE A 39 -13.66 3.49 11.53
CA ILE A 39 -14.22 4.82 11.22
C ILE A 39 -14.53 5.59 12.52
N SER A 40 -15.19 4.95 13.47
CA SER A 40 -15.57 5.55 14.77
C SER A 40 -14.32 5.96 15.56
N ILE A 41 -13.31 5.08 15.59
CA ILE A 41 -12.02 5.36 16.23
C ILE A 41 -11.34 6.57 15.59
N SER A 42 -11.39 6.69 14.25
CA SER A 42 -10.77 7.81 13.54
C SER A 42 -11.47 9.13 13.83
N ILE A 43 -12.80 9.13 13.98
CA ILE A 43 -13.59 10.31 14.34
C ILE A 43 -13.26 10.75 15.78
N GLN A 44 -13.26 9.80 16.73
CA GLN A 44 -12.92 10.08 18.13
C GLN A 44 -11.49 10.64 18.26
N LYS A 45 -10.53 10.06 17.50
CA LYS A 45 -9.16 10.56 17.44
C LYS A 45 -9.07 11.97 16.85
N ALA A 46 -9.85 12.27 15.83
CA ALA A 46 -9.89 13.60 15.21
C ALA A 46 -10.51 14.65 16.14
N TYR A 47 -11.51 14.27 16.94
CA TYR A 47 -12.07 15.11 17.98
C TYR A 47 -11.05 15.44 19.05
N GLY A 48 -10.31 14.45 19.56
CA GLY A 48 -9.13 14.63 20.43
C GLY A 48 -9.42 15.11 21.83
N GLU A 49 -10.67 15.30 22.21
CA GLU A 49 -11.10 15.71 23.55
C GLU A 49 -11.79 14.55 24.27
N GLU A 50 -11.91 14.62 25.60
CA GLU A 50 -12.59 13.59 26.39
C GLU A 50 -14.10 13.62 26.14
N ILE A 51 -14.71 12.45 25.92
CA ILE A 51 -16.14 12.30 25.69
C ILE A 51 -16.87 12.12 27.03
N ASP A 52 -17.65 13.12 27.45
CA ASP A 52 -18.53 13.00 28.60
C ASP A 52 -19.74 12.15 28.27
N LYS A 53 -19.67 10.85 28.56
CA LYS A 53 -20.74 9.89 28.31
C LYS A 53 -22.07 10.20 29.02
N LYS A 54 -22.07 11.09 30.01
CA LYS A 54 -23.30 11.50 30.70
C LYS A 54 -24.24 12.32 29.82
N ARG A 55 -23.72 12.95 28.78
CA ARG A 55 -24.52 13.70 27.78
C ARG A 55 -25.27 12.78 26.83
N ILE A 56 -24.88 11.49 26.72
CA ILE A 56 -25.50 10.50 25.85
C ILE A 56 -26.62 9.81 26.63
N ILE A 57 -27.86 10.12 26.28
CA ILE A 57 -29.05 9.59 26.95
C ILE A 57 -29.40 8.19 26.42
N ASP A 58 -29.29 8.00 25.10
CA ASP A 58 -29.57 6.75 24.42
C ASP A 58 -28.69 6.63 23.16
N SER A 59 -28.37 5.40 22.76
CA SER A 59 -27.60 5.14 21.54
C SER A 59 -27.98 3.79 20.95
N LYS A 60 -28.33 3.78 19.66
CA LYS A 60 -28.77 2.58 18.94
C LYS A 60 -27.97 2.46 17.65
N GLU A 61 -27.20 1.38 17.52
CA GLU A 61 -26.53 1.01 16.28
C GLU A 61 -27.51 0.32 15.33
N ILE A 62 -27.51 0.73 14.06
CA ILE A 62 -28.28 0.13 12.97
C ILE A 62 -27.29 -0.56 12.05
N SER A 63 -27.24 -1.88 12.11
CA SER A 63 -26.26 -2.69 11.41
C SER A 63 -26.13 -2.35 9.93
N GLY A 64 -24.89 -2.05 9.49
CA GLY A 64 -24.55 -1.70 8.10
C GLY A 64 -25.07 -0.34 7.64
N LYS A 65 -25.63 0.50 8.53
CA LYS A 65 -26.17 1.82 8.16
C LYS A 65 -25.59 2.96 8.98
N GLY A 66 -25.41 2.80 10.30
CA GLY A 66 -24.89 3.85 11.18
C GLY A 66 -25.49 3.81 12.58
N ILE A 67 -25.44 4.93 13.29
CA ILE A 67 -25.83 5.06 14.69
C ILE A 67 -26.83 6.22 14.84
N ILE A 68 -27.82 6.02 15.70
CA ILE A 68 -28.74 7.07 16.15
C ILE A 68 -28.53 7.22 17.65
N SER A 69 -28.20 8.43 18.11
CA SER A 69 -27.98 8.71 19.53
C SER A 69 -28.77 9.94 19.98
N LYS A 70 -29.19 9.93 21.22
CA LYS A 70 -29.79 11.09 21.86
C LYS A 70 -28.76 11.77 22.75
N ILE A 71 -28.30 12.96 22.35
CA ILE A 71 -27.25 13.73 23.03
C ILE A 71 -27.83 15.10 23.39
N ASP A 72 -27.78 15.49 24.67
CA ASP A 72 -28.31 16.76 25.17
C ASP A 72 -29.76 17.03 24.68
N ASN A 73 -30.62 16.04 24.70
CA ASN A 73 -31.99 16.03 24.19
C ASN A 73 -32.20 16.22 22.68
N LYS A 74 -31.11 16.30 21.87
CA LYS A 74 -31.18 16.28 20.42
C LYS A 74 -31.03 14.84 19.91
N GLU A 75 -31.77 14.45 18.89
CA GLU A 75 -31.60 13.18 18.20
C GLU A 75 -30.58 13.36 17.09
N ILE A 76 -29.45 12.66 17.19
CA ILE A 76 -28.34 12.72 16.25
C ILE A 76 -28.30 11.40 15.46
N ALA A 77 -28.38 11.47 14.15
CA ALA A 77 -28.19 10.32 13.26
C ALA A 77 -26.88 10.48 12.48
N CYS A 78 -25.97 9.50 12.63
CA CYS A 78 -24.69 9.45 11.94
C CYS A 78 -24.61 8.15 11.13
N GLY A 79 -24.36 8.22 9.82
CA GLY A 79 -24.26 7.00 9.03
C GLY A 79 -24.19 7.22 7.52
N ASN A 80 -24.40 6.14 6.78
CA ASN A 80 -24.37 6.19 5.32
C ASN A 80 -25.70 6.72 4.74
N ILE A 81 -25.72 6.87 3.40
CA ILE A 81 -26.92 7.38 2.69
C ILE A 81 -28.16 6.50 2.91
N LYS A 82 -27.99 5.18 3.19
CA LYS A 82 -29.11 4.28 3.44
C LYS A 82 -29.83 4.63 4.75
N LEU A 83 -29.06 5.02 5.80
CA LEU A 83 -29.64 5.49 7.06
C LEU A 83 -30.43 6.79 6.84
N MET A 84 -29.85 7.74 6.11
CA MET A 84 -30.50 9.03 5.83
C MET A 84 -31.82 8.83 5.07
N ASN A 85 -31.85 7.95 4.08
CA ASN A 85 -33.04 7.62 3.33
C ASN A 85 -34.11 6.94 4.19
N GLU A 86 -33.74 6.04 5.09
CA GLU A 86 -34.68 5.38 6.02
C GLU A 86 -35.34 6.36 6.98
N LEU A 87 -34.61 7.37 7.41
CA LEU A 87 -35.11 8.46 8.25
C LEU A 87 -35.85 9.54 7.48
N ASN A 88 -36.02 9.37 6.15
CA ASN A 88 -36.65 10.36 5.26
C ASN A 88 -35.95 11.74 5.28
N ILE A 89 -34.66 11.77 5.47
CA ILE A 89 -33.86 13.00 5.45
C ILE A 89 -33.60 13.40 4.00
N THR A 90 -33.91 14.67 3.69
CA THR A 90 -33.83 15.25 2.34
C THR A 90 -32.70 16.27 2.25
N ASN A 91 -32.38 16.74 1.03
CA ASN A 91 -31.34 17.74 0.74
C ASN A 91 -29.94 17.31 1.14
N ILE A 92 -29.63 16.03 0.97
CA ILE A 92 -28.33 15.45 1.26
C ILE A 92 -27.37 15.77 0.10
N ASP A 93 -26.16 16.19 0.43
CA ASP A 93 -25.11 16.45 -0.58
C ASP A 93 -24.73 15.15 -1.29
N GLN A 94 -24.62 15.22 -2.61
CA GLN A 94 -23.97 14.15 -3.38
C GLN A 94 -22.46 14.37 -3.35
N ILE A 95 -21.74 13.39 -2.81
CA ILE A 95 -20.31 13.50 -2.59
C ILE A 95 -19.59 12.56 -3.54
N ASP A 96 -18.72 13.14 -4.35
CA ASP A 96 -17.85 12.40 -5.29
C ASP A 96 -16.36 12.45 -4.86
N ASP A 97 -16.11 12.28 -3.56
CA ASP A 97 -14.75 12.24 -2.99
C ASP A 97 -14.30 10.80 -2.68
N ILE A 98 -12.98 10.62 -2.50
CA ILE A 98 -12.40 9.32 -2.12
C ILE A 98 -12.62 9.10 -0.63
N GLY A 99 -13.44 8.11 -0.27
CA GLY A 99 -13.60 7.74 1.13
C GLY A 99 -14.99 7.25 1.50
N THR A 100 -15.17 7.01 2.78
CA THR A 100 -16.46 6.72 3.39
C THR A 100 -17.04 8.01 3.94
N CYS A 101 -18.24 8.30 3.51
CA CYS A 101 -18.97 9.48 3.96
C CYS A 101 -19.87 9.11 5.13
N VAL A 102 -19.69 9.78 6.25
CA VAL A 102 -20.61 9.75 7.40
C VAL A 102 -21.48 11.00 7.33
N TYR A 103 -22.71 10.82 6.88
CA TYR A 103 -23.73 11.87 6.85
C TYR A 103 -24.29 12.09 8.24
N VAL A 104 -24.62 13.34 8.57
CA VAL A 104 -25.07 13.72 9.90
C VAL A 104 -26.39 14.47 9.80
N ALA A 105 -27.33 14.06 10.64
CA ALA A 105 -28.59 14.77 10.81
C ALA A 105 -28.90 15.00 12.28
N ILE A 106 -29.48 16.15 12.61
CA ILE A 106 -29.95 16.53 13.93
C ILE A 106 -31.46 16.76 13.84
N ASP A 107 -32.25 16.10 14.71
CA ASP A 107 -33.70 16.20 14.74
C ASP A 107 -34.31 16.06 13.32
N LYS A 108 -33.84 15.05 12.57
CA LYS A 108 -34.23 14.72 11.19
C LYS A 108 -33.91 15.80 10.15
N LYS A 109 -33.01 16.75 10.46
CA LYS A 109 -32.53 17.74 9.49
C LYS A 109 -31.09 17.44 9.15
N TYR A 110 -30.75 17.36 7.87
CA TYR A 110 -29.39 17.20 7.41
C TYR A 110 -28.53 18.42 7.77
N VAL A 111 -27.40 18.19 8.44
CA VAL A 111 -26.52 19.27 8.93
C VAL A 111 -25.11 19.20 8.35
N GLY A 112 -24.74 18.13 7.64
CA GLY A 112 -23.44 18.03 7.01
C GLY A 112 -22.90 16.60 6.94
N TYR A 113 -21.62 16.47 6.64
CA TYR A 113 -20.96 15.17 6.57
C TYR A 113 -19.50 15.22 7.01
N ILE A 114 -18.99 14.07 7.39
CA ILE A 114 -17.58 13.83 7.62
C ILE A 114 -17.09 12.81 6.60
N LEU A 115 -16.06 13.17 5.82
CA LEU A 115 -15.39 12.29 4.88
C LEU A 115 -14.18 11.66 5.54
N ILE A 116 -14.15 10.33 5.53
CA ILE A 116 -13.10 9.53 6.12
C ILE A 116 -12.51 8.64 5.03
N SER A 117 -11.20 8.65 4.90
CA SER A 117 -10.53 7.75 3.96
C SER A 117 -9.21 7.24 4.52
N ASP A 118 -8.76 6.12 3.99
CA ASP A 118 -7.40 5.66 4.19
C ASP A 118 -6.45 6.61 3.42
N LYS A 119 -5.50 7.17 4.13
CA LYS A 119 -4.58 8.15 3.56
C LYS A 119 -3.56 7.46 2.67
N ILE A 120 -3.48 7.89 1.42
CA ILE A 120 -2.40 7.49 0.52
C ILE A 120 -1.07 7.92 1.14
N LYS A 121 -0.06 7.05 1.18
CA LYS A 121 1.28 7.38 1.67
C LYS A 121 1.88 8.50 0.84
N ASP A 122 2.61 9.38 1.50
CA ASP A 122 3.10 10.62 0.89
C ASP A 122 4.06 10.36 -0.28
N ASP A 123 4.76 9.21 -0.27
CA ASP A 123 5.70 8.78 -1.31
C ASP A 123 5.11 7.85 -2.38
N SER A 124 3.82 7.46 -2.29
CA SER A 124 3.21 6.50 -3.23
C SER A 124 3.20 7.00 -4.68
N ASN A 125 2.93 8.28 -4.92
CA ASN A 125 3.00 8.87 -6.27
C ASN A 125 4.42 8.84 -6.84
N GLU A 126 5.39 9.19 -5.99
CA GLU A 126 6.81 9.15 -6.35
C GLU A 126 7.25 7.71 -6.62
N ALA A 127 6.76 6.74 -5.82
CA ALA A 127 7.04 5.32 -5.98
C ALA A 127 6.62 4.83 -7.37
N ILE A 128 5.37 5.08 -7.78
CA ILE A 128 4.88 4.67 -9.11
C ILE A 128 5.69 5.32 -10.22
N THR A 129 6.00 6.60 -10.11
CA THR A 129 6.84 7.32 -11.07
C THR A 129 8.24 6.69 -11.18
N LYS A 130 8.89 6.41 -10.04
CA LYS A 130 10.22 5.78 -10.00
C LYS A 130 10.21 4.35 -10.52
N LEU A 131 9.14 3.58 -10.29
CA LEU A 131 8.98 2.23 -10.82
C LEU A 131 8.91 2.26 -12.36
N LYS A 132 8.10 3.15 -12.95
CA LYS A 132 8.02 3.35 -14.41
C LYS A 132 9.38 3.77 -14.98
N GLN A 133 10.09 4.70 -14.34
CA GLN A 133 11.46 5.11 -14.73
C GLN A 133 12.46 3.95 -14.59
N ALA A 134 12.28 3.05 -13.64
CA ALA A 134 13.08 1.85 -13.50
C ALA A 134 12.73 0.77 -14.53
N GLY A 135 11.79 1.02 -15.46
CA GLY A 135 11.42 0.12 -16.55
C GLY A 135 10.39 -0.93 -16.17
N VAL A 136 9.61 -0.70 -15.10
CA VAL A 136 8.41 -1.50 -14.83
C VAL A 136 7.39 -1.18 -15.92
N LYS A 137 7.00 -2.21 -16.68
CA LYS A 137 6.12 -2.07 -17.84
C LYS A 137 4.65 -1.95 -17.48
N ARG A 138 4.23 -2.54 -16.36
CA ARG A 138 2.83 -2.64 -15.96
C ARG A 138 2.72 -2.56 -14.44
N THR A 139 1.86 -1.67 -13.94
CA THR A 139 1.56 -1.49 -12.52
C THR A 139 0.10 -1.82 -12.27
N VAL A 140 -0.17 -2.77 -11.38
CA VAL A 140 -1.51 -3.30 -11.12
C VAL A 140 -1.82 -3.20 -9.63
N MET A 141 -3.01 -2.75 -9.27
CA MET A 141 -3.49 -2.77 -7.89
C MET A 141 -4.54 -3.85 -7.70
N LEU A 142 -4.35 -4.71 -6.69
CA LEU A 142 -5.33 -5.70 -6.24
C LEU A 142 -5.84 -5.27 -4.85
N THR A 143 -7.11 -4.96 -4.73
CA THR A 143 -7.68 -4.46 -3.48
C THR A 143 -9.04 -5.04 -3.14
N GLY A 144 -9.34 -5.15 -1.83
CA GLY A 144 -10.67 -5.49 -1.33
C GLY A 144 -11.62 -4.29 -1.25
N ASP A 145 -11.13 -3.07 -1.48
CA ASP A 145 -11.94 -1.86 -1.46
C ASP A 145 -12.98 -1.86 -2.57
N ASN A 146 -14.05 -1.07 -2.37
CA ASN A 146 -15.07 -0.93 -3.40
C ASN A 146 -14.54 -0.24 -4.67
N LYS A 147 -15.22 -0.48 -5.78
CA LYS A 147 -14.80 -0.02 -7.11
C LYS A 147 -14.59 1.51 -7.16
N ASN A 148 -15.51 2.31 -6.60
CA ASN A 148 -15.41 3.76 -6.66
C ASN A 148 -14.16 4.30 -5.95
N VAL A 149 -13.84 3.79 -4.77
CA VAL A 149 -12.64 4.18 -4.00
C VAL A 149 -11.39 3.77 -4.77
N SER A 150 -11.35 2.53 -5.27
CA SER A 150 -10.20 1.99 -5.98
C SER A 150 -9.90 2.73 -7.29
N GLU A 151 -10.92 3.07 -8.08
CA GLU A 151 -10.77 3.85 -9.30
C GLU A 151 -10.24 5.26 -9.03
N LYS A 152 -10.71 5.91 -7.97
CA LYS A 152 -10.21 7.23 -7.57
C LYS A 152 -8.76 7.19 -7.09
N VAL A 153 -8.39 6.18 -6.29
CA VAL A 153 -6.99 5.95 -5.89
C VAL A 153 -6.14 5.70 -7.12
N ASN A 154 -6.60 4.85 -8.06
CA ASN A 154 -5.92 4.59 -9.32
C ASN A 154 -5.68 5.88 -10.13
N LYS A 155 -6.72 6.70 -10.31
CA LYS A 155 -6.61 7.97 -11.04
C LYS A 155 -5.61 8.92 -10.39
N LYS A 156 -5.51 8.93 -9.06
CA LYS A 156 -4.56 9.77 -8.31
C LYS A 156 -3.13 9.26 -8.40
N LEU A 157 -2.91 7.94 -8.41
CA LEU A 157 -1.58 7.33 -8.44
C LEU A 157 -1.08 7.06 -9.86
N GLY A 158 -1.95 7.00 -10.87
CA GLY A 158 -1.59 6.73 -12.26
C GLY A 158 -1.10 5.31 -12.50
N LEU A 159 -1.74 4.32 -11.82
CA LEU A 159 -1.50 2.91 -12.10
C LEU A 159 -2.14 2.51 -13.43
N ASP A 160 -1.63 1.45 -14.04
CA ASP A 160 -2.12 1.01 -15.36
C ASP A 160 -3.44 0.23 -15.23
N GLU A 161 -3.62 -0.53 -14.15
CA GLU A 161 -4.81 -1.34 -13.92
C GLU A 161 -5.19 -1.40 -12.43
N VAL A 162 -6.49 -1.60 -12.18
CA VAL A 162 -7.02 -1.83 -10.84
C VAL A 162 -8.08 -2.92 -10.85
N TYR A 163 -8.00 -3.82 -9.89
CA TYR A 163 -8.99 -4.85 -9.60
C TYR A 163 -9.47 -4.66 -8.17
N SER A 164 -10.75 -4.37 -8.02
CA SER A 164 -11.42 -4.02 -6.76
C SER A 164 -12.31 -5.16 -6.26
N GLU A 165 -12.78 -5.02 -5.01
CA GLU A 165 -13.75 -5.94 -4.38
C GLU A 165 -13.26 -7.40 -4.29
N LEU A 166 -11.93 -7.59 -4.26
CA LEU A 166 -11.31 -8.92 -4.24
C LEU A 166 -11.26 -9.48 -2.82
N LEU A 167 -11.72 -10.70 -2.64
CA LEU A 167 -11.42 -11.52 -1.47
C LEU A 167 -9.95 -12.01 -1.52
N PRO A 168 -9.36 -12.46 -0.41
CA PRO A 168 -7.99 -12.96 -0.40
C PRO A 168 -7.72 -14.03 -1.45
N ILE A 169 -8.65 -14.95 -1.67
CA ILE A 169 -8.54 -16.00 -2.69
C ILE A 169 -8.60 -15.43 -4.11
N ASP A 170 -9.40 -14.38 -4.34
CA ASP A 170 -9.52 -13.75 -5.65
C ASP A 170 -8.23 -13.01 -6.03
N LYS A 171 -7.52 -12.44 -5.04
CA LYS A 171 -6.18 -11.86 -5.26
C LYS A 171 -5.19 -12.91 -5.77
N VAL A 172 -5.21 -14.12 -5.18
CA VAL A 172 -4.35 -15.24 -5.65
C VAL A 172 -4.71 -15.64 -7.06
N ASN A 173 -5.99 -15.85 -7.36
CA ASN A 173 -6.46 -16.23 -8.69
C ASN A 173 -6.07 -15.17 -9.72
N LYS A 174 -6.23 -13.88 -9.38
CA LYS A 174 -5.88 -12.77 -10.27
C LYS A 174 -4.38 -12.67 -10.52
N LEU A 175 -3.57 -12.91 -9.49
CA LEU A 175 -2.12 -12.99 -9.64
C LEU A 175 -1.73 -14.11 -10.63
N GLU A 176 -2.34 -15.29 -10.49
CA GLU A 176 -2.07 -16.43 -11.38
C GLU A 176 -2.49 -16.15 -12.85
N GLU A 177 -3.59 -15.42 -13.07
CA GLU A 177 -3.98 -14.95 -14.41
C GLU A 177 -2.91 -14.03 -15.00
N ILE A 178 -2.42 -13.08 -14.21
CA ILE A 178 -1.37 -12.16 -14.66
C ILE A 178 -0.06 -12.89 -14.93
N LEU A 179 0.32 -13.87 -14.09
CA LEU A 179 1.48 -14.71 -14.29
C LEU A 179 1.43 -15.50 -15.60
N LYS A 180 0.24 -16.00 -15.97
CA LYS A 180 0.04 -16.74 -17.24
C LYS A 180 0.04 -15.84 -18.47
N SER A 181 -0.30 -14.57 -18.30
CA SER A 181 -0.44 -13.60 -19.40
C SER A 181 0.80 -12.70 -19.61
N LYS A 182 1.82 -12.79 -18.73
CA LYS A 182 3.03 -11.99 -18.87
C LYS A 182 3.96 -12.56 -19.96
N ASP A 183 4.84 -11.72 -20.48
CA ASP A 183 5.94 -12.14 -21.36
C ASP A 183 6.86 -13.15 -20.63
N ASP A 184 7.39 -14.13 -21.33
CA ASP A 184 8.24 -15.19 -20.75
C ASP A 184 9.47 -14.62 -20.01
N ASP A 185 10.08 -13.55 -20.53
CA ASP A 185 11.23 -12.88 -19.93
C ASP A 185 10.86 -11.90 -18.82
N ALA A 186 9.58 -11.60 -18.63
CA ALA A 186 9.12 -10.68 -17.60
C ALA A 186 9.02 -11.38 -16.24
N LYS A 187 9.28 -10.64 -15.17
CA LYS A 187 9.07 -11.07 -13.78
C LYS A 187 7.92 -10.26 -13.16
N LEU A 188 7.07 -10.94 -12.43
CA LEU A 188 6.00 -10.34 -11.67
C LEU A 188 6.43 -10.21 -10.21
N ALA A 189 6.49 -8.97 -9.72
CA ALA A 189 6.67 -8.69 -8.30
C ALA A 189 5.31 -8.38 -7.67
N PHE A 190 5.00 -9.02 -6.55
CA PHE A 190 3.85 -8.67 -5.71
C PHE A 190 4.33 -7.97 -4.45
N VAL A 191 3.66 -6.88 -4.10
CA VAL A 191 3.97 -6.08 -2.90
C VAL A 191 2.77 -6.11 -1.96
N GLY A 192 2.99 -6.56 -0.74
CA GLY A 192 1.94 -6.66 0.29
C GLY A 192 2.48 -6.30 1.68
N ASP A 193 1.59 -6.08 2.64
CA ASP A 193 1.93 -5.63 3.99
C ASP A 193 1.31 -6.49 5.11
N GLY A 194 0.39 -7.37 4.78
CA GLY A 194 -0.41 -8.10 5.77
C GLY A 194 -0.38 -9.62 5.66
N ILE A 195 -0.88 -10.27 6.72
CA ILE A 195 -1.07 -11.73 6.80
C ILE A 195 -1.91 -12.24 5.62
N ASN A 196 -2.91 -11.46 5.22
CA ASN A 196 -3.83 -11.83 4.13
C ASN A 196 -3.14 -11.87 2.76
N ASP A 197 -2.00 -11.22 2.62
CA ASP A 197 -1.23 -11.17 1.37
C ASP A 197 -0.12 -12.23 1.30
N ALA A 198 0.19 -12.94 2.42
CA ALA A 198 1.20 -13.98 2.46
C ALA A 198 1.03 -15.07 1.39
N PRO A 199 -0.19 -15.61 1.11
CA PRO A 199 -0.37 -16.57 0.03
C PRO A 199 -0.09 -16.01 -1.36
N VAL A 200 -0.32 -14.71 -1.57
CA VAL A 200 -0.07 -14.01 -2.83
C VAL A 200 1.43 -13.71 -2.99
N LEU A 201 2.10 -13.28 -1.91
CA LEU A 201 3.55 -13.07 -1.87
C LEU A 201 4.31 -14.33 -2.27
N ALA A 202 3.97 -15.47 -1.67
CA ALA A 202 4.61 -16.76 -1.95
C ALA A 202 4.37 -17.29 -3.38
N ARG A 203 3.37 -16.80 -4.10
CA ARG A 203 3.02 -17.23 -5.47
C ARG A 203 3.62 -16.35 -6.56
N ALA A 204 4.03 -15.14 -6.24
CA ALA A 204 4.66 -14.22 -7.18
C ALA A 204 6.06 -14.73 -7.62
N ASP A 205 6.56 -14.26 -8.77
CA ASP A 205 7.97 -14.49 -9.11
C ASP A 205 8.92 -13.81 -8.11
N ILE A 206 8.46 -12.71 -7.48
CA ILE A 206 9.18 -11.97 -6.44
C ILE A 206 8.15 -11.43 -5.45
N GLY A 207 8.16 -11.93 -4.22
CA GLY A 207 7.35 -11.41 -3.12
C GLY A 207 8.08 -10.30 -2.37
N ILE A 208 7.43 -9.16 -2.17
CA ILE A 208 8.00 -8.00 -1.44
C ILE A 208 7.07 -7.65 -0.28
N ALA A 209 7.54 -7.82 0.96
CA ALA A 209 6.82 -7.40 2.14
C ALA A 209 7.17 -5.95 2.52
N MET A 210 6.15 -5.18 2.93
CA MET A 210 6.26 -3.79 3.36
C MET A 210 6.19 -3.68 4.88
N GLY A 211 7.04 -2.80 5.43
CA GLY A 211 7.05 -2.45 6.85
C GLY A 211 7.82 -3.43 7.74
N GLY A 212 8.74 -2.93 8.55
CA GLY A 212 9.50 -3.73 9.53
C GLY A 212 8.65 -4.27 10.70
N LEU A 213 7.42 -3.79 10.85
CA LEU A 213 6.37 -4.28 11.75
C LEU A 213 5.28 -5.05 11.00
N GLY A 214 5.52 -5.41 9.73
CA GLY A 214 4.64 -6.29 8.96
C GLY A 214 4.40 -7.61 9.71
N SER A 215 3.33 -8.30 9.39
CA SER A 215 3.07 -9.59 10.03
C SER A 215 4.24 -10.54 9.76
N ASP A 216 4.66 -11.30 10.78
CA ASP A 216 5.71 -12.29 10.67
C ASP A 216 5.47 -13.24 9.48
N ALA A 217 4.20 -13.59 9.24
CA ALA A 217 3.81 -14.42 8.09
C ALA A 217 4.08 -13.77 6.73
N ALA A 218 3.92 -12.46 6.58
CA ALA A 218 4.23 -11.76 5.33
C ALA A 218 5.74 -11.66 5.12
N ILE A 219 6.49 -11.41 6.20
CA ILE A 219 7.97 -11.37 6.18
C ILE A 219 8.52 -12.73 5.79
N GLU A 220 7.99 -13.82 6.38
CA GLU A 220 8.43 -15.19 6.10
C GLU A 220 8.11 -15.64 4.65
N ALA A 221 7.00 -15.14 4.08
CA ALA A 221 6.57 -15.47 2.73
C ALA A 221 7.25 -14.64 1.63
N ALA A 222 7.98 -13.58 1.99
CA ALA A 222 8.56 -12.63 1.03
C ALA A 222 10.02 -12.93 0.70
N ASP A 223 10.42 -12.70 -0.55
CA ASP A 223 11.84 -12.74 -0.99
C ASP A 223 12.59 -11.47 -0.57
N ILE A 224 11.89 -10.34 -0.46
CA ILE A 224 12.44 -9.02 -0.11
C ILE A 224 11.57 -8.38 0.95
N VAL A 225 12.21 -7.80 1.97
CA VAL A 225 11.52 -7.02 3.01
C VAL A 225 11.98 -5.57 2.95
N ILE A 226 11.04 -4.65 2.76
CA ILE A 226 11.28 -3.21 2.87
C ILE A 226 11.01 -2.81 4.32
N MET A 227 12.08 -2.61 5.10
CA MET A 227 12.00 -2.32 6.54
C MET A 227 11.30 -1.00 6.86
N THR A 228 11.40 -0.02 5.97
CA THR A 228 10.66 1.24 6.05
C THR A 228 9.32 1.07 5.35
N ASP A 229 8.31 1.82 5.79
CA ASP A 229 6.98 1.76 5.19
C ASP A 229 6.85 2.69 3.96
N GLU A 230 7.92 2.72 3.13
CA GLU A 230 8.08 3.61 1.97
C GLU A 230 8.06 2.84 0.65
N PRO A 231 6.96 2.85 -0.12
CA PRO A 231 6.87 2.19 -1.43
C PRO A 231 7.96 2.62 -2.44
N SER A 232 8.48 3.82 -2.33
CA SER A 232 9.55 4.33 -3.21
C SER A 232 10.85 3.53 -3.12
N LYS A 233 11.10 2.81 -2.01
CA LYS A 233 12.28 1.95 -1.81
C LYS A 233 12.28 0.72 -2.72
N ILE A 234 11.12 0.31 -3.25
CA ILE A 234 11.03 -0.78 -4.23
C ILE A 234 11.85 -0.45 -5.48
N ALA A 235 11.74 0.79 -5.98
CA ALA A 235 12.54 1.25 -7.12
C ALA A 235 14.05 1.27 -6.80
N THR A 236 14.42 1.55 -5.55
CA THR A 236 15.80 1.46 -5.07
C THR A 236 16.30 0.01 -5.08
N ALA A 237 15.49 -0.94 -4.60
CA ALA A 237 15.81 -2.37 -4.63
C ALA A 237 16.04 -2.86 -6.08
N ILE A 238 15.21 -2.45 -7.04
CA ILE A 238 15.40 -2.77 -8.47
C ILE A 238 16.74 -2.22 -8.98
N LYS A 239 17.10 -0.97 -8.64
CA LYS A 239 18.38 -0.37 -9.06
C LYS A 239 19.57 -1.10 -8.48
N ILE A 240 19.52 -1.46 -7.20
CA ILE A 240 20.58 -2.23 -6.52
C ILE A 240 20.73 -3.58 -7.19
N SER A 241 19.65 -4.33 -7.41
CA SER A 241 19.68 -5.64 -8.07
C SER A 241 20.32 -5.56 -9.45
N ARG A 242 19.91 -4.62 -10.31
CA ARG A 242 20.51 -4.45 -11.65
C ARG A 242 21.97 -4.10 -11.60
N LYS A 243 22.39 -3.22 -10.68
CA LYS A 243 23.80 -2.88 -10.48
C LYS A 243 24.60 -4.09 -10.05
N THR A 244 24.10 -4.86 -9.11
CA THR A 244 24.74 -6.08 -8.61
C THR A 244 24.92 -7.10 -9.74
N LEU A 245 23.85 -7.39 -10.51
CA LEU A 245 23.93 -8.29 -11.66
C LEU A 245 24.95 -7.82 -12.70
N LYS A 246 25.01 -6.51 -12.98
CA LYS A 246 26.02 -5.95 -13.91
C LYS A 246 27.45 -6.21 -13.42
N ILE A 247 27.70 -6.07 -12.11
CA ILE A 247 29.01 -6.36 -11.51
C ILE A 247 29.33 -7.86 -11.60
N VAL A 248 28.33 -8.72 -11.33
CA VAL A 248 28.48 -10.18 -11.44
C VAL A 248 28.86 -10.57 -12.87
N TYR A 249 28.12 -10.08 -13.88
CA TYR A 249 28.45 -10.36 -15.28
C TYR A 249 29.81 -9.82 -15.68
N GLN A 250 30.23 -8.65 -15.20
CA GLN A 250 31.57 -8.12 -15.43
C GLN A 250 32.65 -9.08 -14.87
N ASN A 251 32.48 -9.56 -13.64
CA ASN A 251 33.40 -10.47 -13.00
C ASN A 251 33.50 -11.81 -13.73
N ILE A 252 32.36 -12.40 -14.09
CA ILE A 252 32.30 -13.67 -14.83
C ILE A 252 32.99 -13.52 -16.19
N SER A 253 32.63 -12.50 -16.96
CA SER A 253 33.20 -12.27 -18.29
C SER A 253 34.69 -12.03 -18.21
N PHE A 254 35.18 -11.23 -17.26
CA PHE A 254 36.60 -10.97 -17.06
C PHE A 254 37.35 -12.26 -16.71
N ALA A 255 36.84 -13.06 -15.77
CA ALA A 255 37.44 -14.30 -15.37
C ALA A 255 37.54 -15.30 -16.54
N LEU A 256 36.49 -15.45 -17.34
CA LEU A 256 36.47 -16.33 -18.50
C LEU A 256 37.45 -15.87 -19.58
N ILE A 257 37.48 -14.57 -19.90
CA ILE A 257 38.41 -14.03 -20.92
C ILE A 257 39.85 -14.29 -20.53
N VAL A 258 40.24 -14.02 -19.28
CA VAL A 258 41.61 -14.23 -18.81
C VAL A 258 41.95 -15.71 -18.81
N LYS A 259 41.09 -16.60 -18.31
CA LYS A 259 41.32 -18.04 -18.27
C LYS A 259 41.49 -18.64 -19.67
N ILE A 260 40.57 -18.28 -20.59
CA ILE A 260 40.66 -18.77 -21.99
C ILE A 260 41.93 -18.23 -22.65
N GLY A 261 42.28 -16.94 -22.43
CA GLY A 261 43.49 -16.35 -22.97
C GLY A 261 44.77 -17.10 -22.51
N VAL A 262 44.87 -17.39 -21.22
CA VAL A 262 46.05 -18.14 -20.68
C VAL A 262 46.05 -19.57 -21.18
N LEU A 263 44.93 -20.24 -21.33
CA LEU A 263 44.83 -21.58 -21.93
C LEU A 263 45.33 -21.59 -23.38
N LEU A 264 44.95 -20.62 -24.19
CA LEU A 264 45.40 -20.47 -25.56
C LEU A 264 46.92 -20.23 -25.62
N LEU A 265 47.45 -19.31 -24.80
CA LEU A 265 48.88 -19.06 -24.70
C LEU A 265 49.65 -20.32 -24.26
N SER A 266 49.08 -21.11 -23.34
CA SER A 266 49.67 -22.40 -22.93
C SER A 266 49.73 -23.40 -24.09
N ALA A 267 48.67 -23.49 -24.88
CA ALA A 267 48.64 -24.40 -26.04
C ALA A 267 49.73 -24.06 -27.09
N PHE A 268 50.12 -22.79 -27.19
CA PHE A 268 51.22 -22.36 -28.05
C PHE A 268 52.60 -22.38 -27.35
N GLY A 269 52.69 -22.84 -26.08
CA GLY A 269 53.93 -22.89 -25.33
C GLY A 269 54.42 -21.51 -24.83
N LEU A 270 53.57 -20.48 -24.87
CA LEU A 270 53.90 -19.10 -24.53
C LEU A 270 53.52 -18.72 -23.10
N ALA A 271 52.76 -19.55 -22.38
CA ALA A 271 52.33 -19.25 -21.02
C ALA A 271 53.37 -19.73 -19.99
N SER A 272 53.65 -18.86 -19.01
CA SER A 272 54.44 -19.22 -17.84
C SER A 272 53.55 -19.74 -16.71
N MET A 273 54.13 -20.48 -15.75
CA MET A 273 53.45 -20.92 -14.54
C MET A 273 52.82 -19.71 -13.77
N TRP A 274 53.51 -18.58 -13.74
CA TRP A 274 53.03 -17.35 -13.10
C TRP A 274 51.78 -16.78 -13.77
N ALA A 275 51.68 -16.90 -15.10
CA ALA A 275 50.48 -16.50 -15.84
C ALA A 275 49.26 -17.38 -15.44
N ALA A 276 49.46 -18.68 -15.26
CA ALA A 276 48.42 -19.58 -14.79
C ALA A 276 47.97 -19.25 -13.34
N VAL A 277 48.91 -18.99 -12.44
CA VAL A 277 48.64 -18.59 -11.06
C VAL A 277 47.88 -17.25 -11.02
N PHE A 278 48.30 -16.29 -11.86
CA PHE A 278 47.57 -15.01 -11.95
C PHE A 278 46.13 -15.18 -12.48
N ALA A 279 45.93 -16.03 -13.49
CA ALA A 279 44.61 -16.31 -14.05
C ALA A 279 43.66 -16.98 -13.04
N ASP A 280 44.18 -17.64 -12.02
CA ASP A 280 43.35 -18.29 -11.01
C ASP A 280 43.19 -17.43 -9.75
N VAL A 281 44.27 -17.07 -9.11
CA VAL A 281 44.23 -16.32 -7.84
C VAL A 281 44.10 -14.81 -8.06
N GLY A 282 44.88 -14.22 -8.97
CA GLY A 282 44.88 -12.78 -9.22
C GLY A 282 43.56 -12.26 -9.74
N VAL A 283 42.93 -12.98 -10.67
CA VAL A 283 41.62 -12.66 -11.20
C VAL A 283 40.55 -12.73 -10.12
N THR A 284 40.62 -13.71 -9.22
CA THR A 284 39.67 -13.82 -8.09
C THR A 284 39.77 -12.61 -7.16
N VAL A 285 41.00 -12.18 -6.82
CA VAL A 285 41.20 -10.97 -5.98
C VAL A 285 40.64 -9.73 -6.67
N LEU A 286 40.87 -9.55 -7.98
CA LEU A 286 40.32 -8.41 -8.74
C LEU A 286 38.82 -8.45 -8.80
N ALA A 287 38.21 -9.64 -8.96
CA ALA A 287 36.73 -9.79 -8.94
C ALA A 287 36.15 -9.44 -7.57
N ILE A 288 36.79 -9.80 -6.46
CA ILE A 288 36.37 -9.40 -5.11
C ILE A 288 36.45 -7.89 -4.96
N LEU A 289 37.54 -7.25 -5.37
CA LEU A 289 37.69 -5.80 -5.32
C LEU A 289 36.61 -5.07 -6.14
N ASN A 290 36.31 -5.60 -7.35
CA ASN A 290 35.22 -5.07 -8.15
C ASN A 290 33.83 -5.22 -7.48
N SER A 291 33.62 -6.31 -6.72
CA SER A 291 32.38 -6.59 -6.01
C SER A 291 32.07 -5.58 -4.89
N PHE A 292 33.09 -4.93 -4.29
CA PHE A 292 32.87 -3.85 -3.33
C PHE A 292 32.11 -2.64 -3.91
N ARG A 293 32.05 -2.51 -5.23
CA ARG A 293 31.21 -1.48 -5.88
C ARG A 293 29.71 -1.70 -5.69
N ALA A 294 29.30 -2.93 -5.32
CA ALA A 294 27.91 -3.21 -4.99
C ALA A 294 27.48 -2.57 -3.65
N LEU A 295 28.43 -2.31 -2.74
CA LEU A 295 28.18 -1.70 -1.43
C LEU A 295 27.99 -0.17 -1.48
N ARG A 296 28.32 0.47 -2.58
CA ARG A 296 28.15 1.90 -2.84
C ARG A 296 26.98 2.15 -3.79
#